data_2a382a14b93d7a74b081e6f5982c4543
#
_entry.id   2a382a14b93d7a74b081e6f5982c4543
#
_cell.length_a   1.000
_cell.length_b   1.000
_cell.length_c   1.000
_cell.angle_alpha   90.00
_cell.angle_beta   90.00
_cell.angle_gamma   90.00
#
_symmetry.space_group_name_H-M   'P 1'
#
loop_
_entity.id
_entity.type
_entity.pdbx_description
1 polymer ?
#
loop_
_entity_poly.entity_id
_entity_poly.type
_entity_poly.pdbx_seq_one_letter_code
_entity_poly.pdbx_strand_id
1 'polypeptide(L)'
;MNLHIVNIIIKREYLTRVKKKSFIVTTFLVPILFAALCMLPSVIMLMAKEESKKVAVVDESGIVMPFLNDTETIEFKRFEGMNPDVLKMKLDSVGMDALLVISPLDSAKKTVSAVSYAAKPLGIETSESIEHKINDAVEDYRVKSYNIEGLENIMEQVKPDISLVSYKIDEQGKETLNESGLYMILSMVLGMIIYMFISMFCGMVMSSVIEEKASRVVEVLVSSVKATELLFGKIIGVALVALTQFFMWIALTMLILAVVGGIAGPEFLSGAAAADPTAQMAMMPGMDAASAPVPSEMSAILSTLGSIDYVQLIVVFVLFFVFGYLLYASMFAAIGSAVENEADSQQLVLPLTIPLMIGFLIAMFAYKSPDSAVVFWGSMIPFTSPMVMLTRVLFGVPTWQIVLSVSILVLTFVLCAWLSAKIYKVGILMFGKKSTFKDLWKWLKMK
;
A
#
# COMPACT_ATOMS: atom_id res chain seq x y z
N MET A 1 32.03 23.96 -13.56
CA MET A 1 31.30 22.81 -14.15
C MET A 1 30.97 23.14 -15.60
N ASN A 2 31.42 22.34 -16.53
CA ASN A 2 31.14 22.54 -17.96
C ASN A 2 29.80 21.84 -18.30
N LEU A 3 28.74 22.64 -18.49
CA LEU A 3 27.39 22.14 -18.75
C LEU A 3 27.32 21.32 -20.05
N HIS A 4 28.15 21.61 -21.05
CA HIS A 4 28.20 20.87 -22.30
C HIS A 4 28.67 19.42 -22.08
N ILE A 5 29.71 19.22 -21.28
CA ILE A 5 30.22 17.89 -20.89
C ILE A 5 29.20 17.10 -20.11
N VAL A 6 28.56 17.75 -19.13
CA VAL A 6 27.49 17.14 -18.31
C VAL A 6 26.34 16.65 -19.21
N ASN A 7 25.93 17.47 -20.19
CA ASN A 7 24.83 17.07 -21.09
C ASN A 7 25.23 15.88 -22.01
N ILE A 8 26.49 15.77 -22.44
CA ILE A 8 26.97 14.59 -23.18
C ILE A 8 26.87 13.33 -22.30
N ILE A 9 27.28 13.44 -21.02
CA ILE A 9 27.23 12.31 -20.10
C ILE A 9 25.76 11.90 -19.83
N ILE A 10 24.87 12.87 -19.59
CA ILE A 10 23.43 12.64 -19.42
C ILE A 10 22.86 11.90 -20.63
N LYS A 11 23.13 12.39 -21.85
CA LYS A 11 22.62 11.77 -23.08
C LYS A 11 23.14 10.34 -23.25
N ARG A 12 24.42 10.09 -22.97
CA ARG A 12 25.01 8.74 -22.99
C ARG A 12 24.29 7.81 -21.97
N GLU A 13 24.22 8.24 -20.71
CA GLU A 13 23.61 7.45 -19.63
C GLU A 13 22.14 7.13 -19.92
N TYR A 14 21.39 8.12 -20.38
CA TYR A 14 19.98 7.97 -20.74
C TYR A 14 19.79 6.99 -21.90
N LEU A 15 20.44 7.24 -23.04
CA LEU A 15 20.26 6.43 -24.25
C LEU A 15 20.73 4.98 -24.08
N THR A 16 21.83 4.78 -23.34
CA THR A 16 22.38 3.45 -23.09
C THR A 16 21.40 2.58 -22.29
N ARG A 17 20.60 3.19 -21.42
CA ARG A 17 19.64 2.47 -20.56
C ARG A 17 18.29 2.29 -21.24
N VAL A 18 17.72 3.34 -21.80
CA VAL A 18 16.39 3.30 -22.45
C VAL A 18 16.38 2.38 -23.67
N LYS A 19 17.50 2.27 -24.39
CA LYS A 19 17.64 1.35 -25.54
C LYS A 19 17.89 -0.11 -25.17
N LYS A 20 18.19 -0.43 -23.89
CA LYS A 20 18.37 -1.83 -23.47
C LYS A 20 17.04 -2.59 -23.58
N LYS A 21 17.07 -3.79 -24.14
CA LYS A 21 15.89 -4.68 -24.20
C LYS A 21 15.30 -4.93 -22.81
N SER A 22 16.15 -5.06 -21.78
CA SER A 22 15.70 -5.22 -20.41
C SER A 22 14.85 -4.05 -19.92
N PHE A 23 15.19 -2.80 -20.27
CA PHE A 23 14.38 -1.64 -19.90
C PHE A 23 12.98 -1.71 -20.51
N ILE A 24 12.89 -2.02 -21.81
CA ILE A 24 11.60 -2.15 -22.50
C ILE A 24 10.77 -3.26 -21.86
N VAL A 25 11.39 -4.44 -21.66
CA VAL A 25 10.68 -5.58 -21.04
C VAL A 25 10.20 -5.24 -19.63
N THR A 26 11.04 -4.67 -18.77
CA THR A 26 10.63 -4.32 -17.40
C THR A 26 9.57 -3.23 -17.38
N THR A 27 9.61 -2.26 -18.28
CA THR A 27 8.63 -1.18 -18.36
C THR A 27 7.22 -1.70 -18.68
N PHE A 28 7.08 -2.72 -19.52
CA PHE A 28 5.79 -3.34 -19.82
C PHE A 28 5.44 -4.48 -18.85
N LEU A 29 6.42 -5.28 -18.46
CA LEU A 29 6.20 -6.48 -17.64
C LEU A 29 5.81 -6.13 -16.21
N VAL A 30 6.45 -5.13 -15.59
CA VAL A 30 6.20 -4.79 -14.17
C VAL A 30 4.76 -4.34 -13.91
N PRO A 31 4.14 -3.42 -14.68
CA PRO A 31 2.74 -3.07 -14.49
C PRO A 31 1.78 -4.24 -14.71
N ILE A 32 2.06 -5.10 -15.69
CA ILE A 32 1.25 -6.29 -15.97
C ILE A 32 1.34 -7.29 -14.80
N LEU A 33 2.56 -7.57 -14.32
CA LEU A 33 2.76 -8.45 -13.16
C LEU A 33 2.14 -7.87 -11.90
N PHE A 34 2.21 -6.55 -11.71
CA PHE A 34 1.59 -5.88 -10.57
C PHE A 34 0.07 -5.98 -10.63
N ALA A 35 -0.53 -5.71 -11.79
CA ALA A 35 -1.96 -5.89 -11.99
C ALA A 35 -2.39 -7.36 -11.78
N ALA A 36 -1.62 -8.32 -12.31
CA ALA A 36 -1.86 -9.74 -12.10
C ALA A 36 -1.75 -10.12 -10.62
N LEU A 37 -0.75 -9.58 -9.90
CA LEU A 37 -0.57 -9.81 -8.46
C LEU A 37 -1.73 -9.24 -7.63
N CYS A 38 -2.23 -8.06 -8.00
CA CYS A 38 -3.41 -7.47 -7.35
C CYS A 38 -4.69 -8.27 -7.62
N MET A 39 -4.81 -8.92 -8.78
CA MET A 39 -5.95 -9.78 -9.11
C MET A 39 -5.83 -11.19 -8.53
N LEU A 40 -4.63 -11.61 -8.15
CA LEU A 40 -4.35 -12.97 -7.69
C LEU A 40 -5.22 -13.40 -6.48
N PRO A 41 -5.42 -12.58 -5.42
CA PRO A 41 -6.31 -12.93 -4.31
C PRO A 41 -7.73 -13.19 -4.77
N SER A 42 -8.28 -12.35 -5.64
CA SER A 42 -9.65 -12.51 -6.18
C SER A 42 -9.77 -13.75 -7.05
N VAL A 43 -8.75 -14.04 -7.87
CA VAL A 43 -8.70 -15.27 -8.68
C VAL A 43 -8.57 -16.51 -7.81
N ILE A 44 -7.72 -16.46 -6.77
CA ILE A 44 -7.58 -17.57 -5.80
C ILE A 44 -8.92 -17.78 -5.08
N MET A 45 -9.61 -16.73 -4.67
CA MET A 45 -10.92 -16.81 -4.02
C MET A 45 -11.99 -17.41 -4.94
N LEU A 46 -11.99 -17.06 -6.24
CA LEU A 46 -12.88 -17.66 -7.24
C LEU A 46 -12.53 -19.12 -7.56
N MET A 47 -11.24 -19.48 -7.50
CA MET A 47 -10.77 -20.86 -7.78
C MET A 47 -10.74 -21.73 -6.54
N ALA A 48 -10.60 -21.15 -5.35
CA ALA A 48 -10.76 -21.85 -4.09
C ALA A 48 -12.25 -22.23 -4.00
N LYS A 49 -12.59 -23.43 -4.47
CA LYS A 49 -13.81 -24.09 -4.00
C LYS A 49 -13.63 -24.22 -2.50
N GLU A 50 -14.32 -23.39 -1.74
CA GLU A 50 -14.39 -23.58 -0.29
C GLU A 50 -14.97 -24.98 -0.06
N GLU A 51 -14.12 -25.91 0.37
CA GLU A 51 -14.59 -27.16 0.92
C GLU A 51 -15.42 -26.80 2.15
N SER A 52 -16.73 -27.05 2.10
CA SER A 52 -17.62 -26.77 3.23
C SER A 52 -17.07 -27.47 4.47
N LYS A 53 -16.78 -26.71 5.51
CA LYS A 53 -16.29 -27.24 6.78
C LYS A 53 -17.43 -27.94 7.51
N LYS A 54 -17.23 -29.19 7.85
CA LYS A 54 -18.21 -29.98 8.61
C LYS A 54 -17.97 -29.83 10.09
N VAL A 55 -18.89 -29.14 10.76
CA VAL A 55 -18.81 -28.87 12.20
C VAL A 55 -19.78 -29.77 12.94
N ALA A 56 -19.25 -30.68 13.76
CA ALA A 56 -20.06 -31.44 14.71
C ALA A 56 -20.50 -30.52 15.85
N VAL A 57 -21.78 -30.52 16.20
CA VAL A 57 -22.33 -29.67 17.25
C VAL A 57 -22.89 -30.53 18.36
N VAL A 58 -22.41 -30.30 19.59
CA VAL A 58 -23.01 -30.81 20.84
C VAL A 58 -23.58 -29.59 21.59
N ASP A 59 -24.88 -29.40 21.47
CA ASP A 59 -25.61 -28.30 22.11
C ASP A 59 -26.37 -28.81 23.33
N GLU A 60 -25.81 -28.56 24.53
CA GLU A 60 -26.45 -28.91 25.81
C GLU A 60 -27.42 -27.79 26.27
N SER A 61 -27.41 -26.63 25.63
CA SER A 61 -28.31 -25.53 25.96
C SER A 61 -29.68 -25.66 25.30
N GLY A 62 -29.76 -26.30 24.16
CA GLY A 62 -30.96 -26.48 23.35
C GLY A 62 -31.47 -25.24 22.63
N ILE A 63 -30.82 -24.08 22.80
CA ILE A 63 -31.24 -22.80 22.22
C ILE A 63 -30.45 -22.41 20.98
N VAL A 64 -29.24 -22.92 20.81
CA VAL A 64 -28.32 -22.46 19.77
C VAL A 64 -28.49 -23.22 18.44
N MET A 65 -28.76 -24.51 18.52
CA MET A 65 -28.89 -25.36 17.31
C MET A 65 -29.86 -24.84 16.24
N PRO A 66 -31.05 -24.26 16.58
CA PRO A 66 -31.96 -23.69 15.59
C PRO A 66 -31.39 -22.53 14.77
N PHE A 67 -30.37 -21.83 15.30
CA PHE A 67 -29.70 -20.69 14.65
C PHE A 67 -28.50 -21.13 13.81
N LEU A 68 -27.98 -22.35 14.00
CA LEU A 68 -26.87 -22.90 13.25
C LEU A 68 -27.35 -23.45 11.88
N ASN A 69 -27.76 -22.55 11.00
CA ASN A 69 -28.12 -22.90 9.64
C ASN A 69 -26.86 -23.15 8.80
N ASP A 70 -26.91 -24.16 7.93
CA ASP A 70 -25.85 -24.43 6.97
C ASP A 70 -25.63 -23.23 6.05
N THR A 71 -24.37 -22.93 5.76
CA THR A 71 -23.94 -21.93 4.78
C THR A 71 -23.17 -22.60 3.68
N GLU A 72 -22.82 -21.86 2.61
CA GLU A 72 -21.98 -22.41 1.52
C GLU A 72 -20.63 -22.92 2.03
N THR A 73 -20.14 -22.36 3.14
CA THR A 73 -18.82 -22.64 3.72
C THR A 73 -18.83 -23.53 4.95
N ILE A 74 -19.99 -23.72 5.62
CA ILE A 74 -20.10 -24.48 6.87
C ILE A 74 -21.36 -25.37 6.86
N GLU A 75 -21.18 -26.67 7.09
CA GLU A 75 -22.22 -27.67 7.30
C GLU A 75 -22.25 -28.06 8.79
N PHE A 76 -23.35 -27.83 9.48
CA PHE A 76 -23.50 -28.16 10.91
C PHE A 76 -24.18 -29.50 11.09
N LYS A 77 -23.54 -30.43 11.81
CA LYS A 77 -24.15 -31.72 12.15
C LYS A 77 -24.37 -31.86 13.66
N ARG A 78 -25.61 -32.07 14.04
CA ARG A 78 -26.01 -32.28 15.45
C ARG A 78 -25.62 -33.67 15.92
N PHE A 79 -24.96 -33.75 17.07
CA PHE A 79 -24.65 -34.99 17.78
C PHE A 79 -25.28 -34.94 19.19
N GLU A 80 -26.37 -35.68 19.40
CA GLU A 80 -27.04 -35.73 20.67
C GLU A 80 -26.55 -36.91 21.51
N GLY A 81 -26.37 -36.74 22.80
CA GLY A 81 -26.08 -37.79 23.77
C GLY A 81 -24.66 -38.41 23.66
N MET A 82 -23.79 -37.88 22.83
CA MET A 82 -22.38 -38.28 22.77
C MET A 82 -21.54 -37.45 23.73
N ASN A 83 -20.64 -38.15 24.46
CA ASN A 83 -19.67 -37.44 25.29
C ASN A 83 -18.69 -36.66 24.39
N PRO A 84 -18.55 -35.31 24.62
CA PRO A 84 -17.65 -34.46 23.83
C PRO A 84 -16.21 -34.97 23.76
N ASP A 85 -15.69 -35.59 24.84
CA ASP A 85 -14.32 -36.11 24.90
C ASP A 85 -14.10 -37.31 23.99
N VAL A 86 -15.13 -38.16 23.79
CA VAL A 86 -15.06 -39.25 22.85
C VAL A 86 -15.11 -38.74 21.41
N LEU A 87 -15.91 -37.72 21.16
CA LEU A 87 -16.06 -37.13 19.84
C LEU A 87 -14.79 -36.40 19.39
N LYS A 88 -14.09 -35.70 20.33
CA LYS A 88 -12.77 -35.07 20.08
C LYS A 88 -11.75 -36.07 19.52
N MET A 89 -11.71 -37.29 20.07
CA MET A 89 -10.74 -38.30 19.64
C MET A 89 -11.12 -38.97 18.31
N LYS A 90 -12.35 -38.82 17.86
CA LYS A 90 -12.87 -39.49 16.67
C LYS A 90 -13.27 -38.55 15.54
N LEU A 91 -12.95 -37.26 15.61
CA LEU A 91 -13.34 -36.25 14.62
C LEU A 91 -13.01 -36.68 13.19
N ASP A 92 -11.77 -37.10 12.94
CA ASP A 92 -11.34 -37.58 11.63
C ASP A 92 -12.08 -38.87 11.19
N SER A 93 -12.37 -39.76 12.14
CA SER A 93 -13.06 -41.03 11.84
C SER A 93 -14.53 -40.81 11.47
N VAL A 94 -15.14 -39.71 11.94
CA VAL A 94 -16.53 -39.33 11.69
C VAL A 94 -16.62 -38.38 10.48
N GLY A 95 -15.48 -37.97 9.93
CA GLY A 95 -15.40 -37.05 8.80
C GLY A 95 -15.84 -35.62 9.14
N MET A 96 -15.51 -35.13 10.36
CA MET A 96 -15.80 -33.82 10.85
C MET A 96 -14.50 -33.01 10.98
N ASP A 97 -14.52 -31.75 10.55
CA ASP A 97 -13.37 -30.85 10.64
C ASP A 97 -13.21 -30.21 12.00
N ALA A 98 -14.34 -30.00 12.69
CA ALA A 98 -14.38 -29.38 14.02
C ALA A 98 -15.53 -29.92 14.87
N LEU A 99 -15.39 -29.76 16.19
CA LEU A 99 -16.41 -30.01 17.19
C LEU A 99 -16.71 -28.70 17.93
N LEU A 100 -17.95 -28.27 17.88
CA LEU A 100 -18.49 -27.17 18.67
C LEU A 100 -19.25 -27.72 19.85
N VAL A 101 -18.80 -27.41 21.07
CA VAL A 101 -19.45 -27.81 22.31
C VAL A 101 -20.04 -26.56 22.94
N ILE A 102 -21.36 -26.58 23.18
CA ILE A 102 -22.10 -25.50 23.79
C ILE A 102 -22.57 -25.99 25.18
N SER A 103 -22.20 -25.21 26.19
CA SER A 103 -22.54 -25.55 27.60
C SER A 103 -24.06 -25.49 27.85
N PRO A 104 -24.52 -26.14 28.92
CA PRO A 104 -25.88 -25.93 29.42
C PRO A 104 -26.13 -24.42 29.65
N LEU A 105 -27.41 -24.02 29.50
CA LEU A 105 -27.82 -22.65 29.68
C LEU A 105 -27.66 -22.24 31.16
N ASP A 106 -26.86 -21.18 31.40
CA ASP A 106 -26.82 -20.52 32.71
C ASP A 106 -28.09 -19.68 32.90
N SER A 107 -29.04 -20.23 33.64
CA SER A 107 -30.34 -19.57 33.87
C SER A 107 -30.22 -18.24 34.65
N ALA A 108 -29.15 -18.04 35.44
CA ALA A 108 -28.94 -16.80 36.20
C ALA A 108 -28.44 -15.67 35.33
N LYS A 109 -27.49 -15.97 34.42
CA LYS A 109 -26.88 -15.02 33.49
C LYS A 109 -27.56 -14.99 32.12
N LYS A 110 -28.47 -15.93 31.85
CA LYS A 110 -29.15 -16.13 30.57
C LYS A 110 -28.13 -16.15 29.41
N THR A 111 -27.08 -16.97 29.52
CA THR A 111 -26.00 -17.07 28.53
C THR A 111 -25.49 -18.51 28.44
N VAL A 112 -24.75 -18.79 27.40
CA VAL A 112 -24.05 -20.08 27.19
C VAL A 112 -22.56 -19.81 26.99
N SER A 113 -21.72 -20.82 27.20
CA SER A 113 -20.31 -20.83 26.81
C SER A 113 -20.15 -21.80 25.64
N ALA A 114 -19.42 -21.38 24.63
CA ALA A 114 -19.13 -22.23 23.49
C ALA A 114 -17.61 -22.43 23.35
N VAL A 115 -17.20 -23.67 23.04
CA VAL A 115 -15.79 -24.01 22.82
C VAL A 115 -15.70 -24.83 21.55
N SER A 116 -14.83 -24.44 20.63
CA SER A 116 -14.55 -25.21 19.43
C SER A 116 -13.24 -25.99 19.55
N TYR A 117 -13.27 -27.23 19.11
CA TYR A 117 -12.11 -28.12 19.01
C TYR A 117 -11.95 -28.55 17.56
N ALA A 118 -10.77 -28.34 16.97
CA ALA A 118 -10.49 -28.73 15.60
C ALA A 118 -9.05 -29.25 15.49
N ALA A 119 -8.83 -30.22 14.61
CA ALA A 119 -7.50 -30.73 14.33
C ALA A 119 -6.63 -29.70 13.59
N LYS A 120 -7.25 -28.85 12.78
CA LYS A 120 -6.65 -27.68 12.13
C LYS A 120 -7.38 -26.43 12.58
N PRO A 121 -6.68 -25.29 12.83
CA PRO A 121 -7.35 -24.06 13.21
C PRO A 121 -8.49 -23.71 12.25
N LEU A 122 -9.64 -23.35 12.80
CA LEU A 122 -10.74 -22.78 12.01
C LEU A 122 -10.29 -21.42 11.46
N GLY A 123 -10.71 -21.10 10.25
CA GLY A 123 -10.52 -19.77 9.70
C GLY A 123 -11.18 -18.69 10.56
N ILE A 124 -10.64 -17.46 10.51
CA ILE A 124 -11.19 -16.33 11.29
C ILE A 124 -12.65 -16.10 10.92
N GLU A 125 -12.97 -16.08 9.63
CA GLU A 125 -14.32 -15.89 9.10
C GLU A 125 -15.30 -16.97 9.58
N THR A 126 -14.87 -18.26 9.58
CA THR A 126 -15.65 -19.37 10.11
C THR A 126 -15.94 -19.20 11.61
N SER A 127 -14.93 -18.79 12.38
CA SER A 127 -15.06 -18.59 13.83
C SER A 127 -16.00 -17.41 14.15
N GLU A 128 -15.85 -16.29 13.47
CA GLU A 128 -16.72 -15.12 13.59
C GLU A 128 -18.17 -15.44 13.19
N SER A 129 -18.39 -16.19 12.11
CA SER A 129 -19.72 -16.64 11.69
C SER A 129 -20.40 -17.51 12.75
N ILE A 130 -19.67 -18.46 13.34
CA ILE A 130 -20.19 -19.30 14.44
C ILE A 130 -20.51 -18.44 15.67
N GLU A 131 -19.62 -17.51 16.04
CA GLU A 131 -19.81 -16.61 17.18
C GLU A 131 -21.06 -15.73 17.00
N HIS A 132 -21.25 -15.13 15.82
CA HIS A 132 -22.44 -14.34 15.51
C HIS A 132 -23.73 -15.16 15.67
N LYS A 133 -23.77 -16.38 15.11
CA LYS A 133 -24.96 -17.25 15.22
C LYS A 133 -25.26 -17.65 16.67
N ILE A 134 -24.23 -17.87 17.49
CA ILE A 134 -24.42 -18.16 18.93
C ILE A 134 -24.93 -16.92 19.66
N ASN A 135 -24.39 -15.74 19.36
CA ASN A 135 -24.83 -14.49 19.96
C ASN A 135 -26.28 -14.17 19.60
N ASP A 136 -26.69 -14.37 18.35
CA ASP A 136 -28.09 -14.21 17.90
C ASP A 136 -29.03 -15.14 18.65
N ALA A 137 -28.63 -16.41 18.84
CA ALA A 137 -29.44 -17.39 19.60
C ALA A 137 -29.60 -16.98 21.09
N VAL A 138 -28.53 -16.50 21.71
CA VAL A 138 -28.56 -16.04 23.11
C VAL A 138 -29.42 -14.77 23.25
N GLU A 139 -29.31 -13.85 22.27
CA GLU A 139 -30.09 -12.62 22.23
C GLU A 139 -31.59 -12.93 22.12
N ASP A 140 -31.96 -13.78 21.14
CA ASP A 140 -33.36 -14.23 20.97
C ASP A 140 -33.92 -14.89 22.24
N TYR A 141 -33.12 -15.79 22.85
CA TYR A 141 -33.53 -16.41 24.10
C TYR A 141 -33.73 -15.39 25.21
N ARG A 142 -32.83 -14.39 25.35
CA ARG A 142 -33.00 -13.33 26.36
C ARG A 142 -34.27 -12.53 26.14
N VAL A 143 -34.53 -12.09 24.90
CA VAL A 143 -35.74 -11.36 24.51
C VAL A 143 -36.98 -12.13 24.88
N LYS A 144 -37.08 -13.40 24.47
CA LYS A 144 -38.22 -14.28 24.77
C LYS A 144 -38.38 -14.54 26.28
N SER A 145 -37.26 -14.65 27.00
CA SER A 145 -37.28 -14.96 28.44
C SER A 145 -37.79 -13.82 29.33
N TYR A 146 -37.84 -12.57 28.81
CA TYR A 146 -38.44 -11.44 29.54
C TYR A 146 -39.96 -11.41 29.44
N ASN A 147 -40.57 -12.19 28.54
CA ASN A 147 -42.01 -12.35 28.36
C ASN A 147 -42.78 -11.00 28.30
N ILE A 148 -42.21 -10.01 27.66
CA ILE A 148 -42.80 -8.70 27.41
C ILE A 148 -43.50 -8.76 26.05
N GLU A 149 -44.82 -8.57 26.03
CA GLU A 149 -45.63 -8.62 24.79
C GLU A 149 -45.17 -7.53 23.80
N GLY A 150 -44.82 -7.94 22.59
CA GLY A 150 -44.31 -7.02 21.54
C GLY A 150 -42.82 -6.64 21.65
N LEU A 151 -42.05 -7.20 22.59
CA LEU A 151 -40.63 -6.88 22.72
C LEU A 151 -39.82 -7.26 21.49
N GLU A 152 -40.15 -8.36 20.78
CA GLU A 152 -39.51 -8.75 19.50
C GLU A 152 -39.69 -7.66 18.46
N ASN A 153 -40.90 -7.16 18.25
CA ASN A 153 -41.19 -6.07 17.31
C ASN A 153 -40.48 -4.75 17.69
N ILE A 154 -40.38 -4.48 19.01
CA ILE A 154 -39.66 -3.30 19.50
C ILE A 154 -38.17 -3.45 19.26
N MET A 155 -37.59 -4.62 19.51
CA MET A 155 -36.17 -4.88 19.25
C MET A 155 -35.82 -4.81 17.78
N GLU A 156 -36.68 -5.30 16.87
CA GLU A 156 -36.48 -5.17 15.43
C GLU A 156 -36.55 -3.71 14.98
N GLN A 157 -37.44 -2.90 15.59
CA GLN A 157 -37.50 -1.44 15.35
C GLN A 157 -36.37 -0.64 16.01
N VAL A 158 -35.79 -1.17 17.09
CA VAL A 158 -34.70 -0.52 17.86
C VAL A 158 -33.30 -0.91 17.30
N LYS A 159 -33.19 -2.05 16.58
CA LYS A 159 -31.93 -2.36 15.85
C LYS A 159 -31.80 -1.41 14.64
N PRO A 160 -31.11 -0.26 14.78
CA PRO A 160 -30.94 0.61 13.63
C PRO A 160 -29.92 -0.04 12.68
N ASP A 161 -30.36 -0.29 11.47
CA ASP A 161 -29.45 -0.58 10.35
C ASP A 161 -28.97 0.77 9.76
N ILE A 162 -28.04 1.39 10.49
CA ILE A 162 -27.49 2.69 10.11
C ILE A 162 -26.21 2.47 9.28
N SER A 163 -26.30 2.65 7.99
CA SER A 163 -25.12 2.79 7.15
C SER A 163 -24.59 4.22 7.22
N LEU A 164 -23.38 4.41 7.77
CA LEU A 164 -22.72 5.72 7.80
C LEU A 164 -22.10 6.00 6.42
N VAL A 165 -22.73 6.87 5.66
CA VAL A 165 -22.14 7.40 4.41
C VAL A 165 -21.32 8.64 4.76
N SER A 166 -20.01 8.59 4.47
CA SER A 166 -19.09 9.70 4.73
C SER A 166 -18.89 10.54 3.48
N TYR A 167 -19.07 11.85 3.61
CA TYR A 167 -18.80 12.82 2.54
C TYR A 167 -17.60 13.68 2.92
N LYS A 168 -16.70 13.91 1.95
CA LYS A 168 -15.65 14.93 2.05
C LYS A 168 -16.22 16.25 1.51
N ILE A 169 -16.11 17.32 2.30
CA ILE A 169 -16.50 18.67 1.90
C ILE A 169 -15.24 19.43 1.50
N ASP A 170 -15.21 20.00 0.29
CA ASP A 170 -14.12 20.85 -0.16
C ASP A 170 -14.26 22.31 0.35
N GLU A 171 -13.27 23.16 0.09
CA GLU A 171 -13.29 24.59 0.49
C GLU A 171 -14.44 25.38 -0.17
N GLN A 172 -15.07 24.85 -1.20
CA GLN A 172 -16.20 25.46 -1.92
C GLN A 172 -17.55 24.90 -1.45
N GLY A 173 -17.56 23.99 -0.47
CA GLY A 173 -18.75 23.36 0.08
C GLY A 173 -19.33 22.23 -0.79
N LYS A 174 -18.57 21.72 -1.78
CA LYS A 174 -18.99 20.60 -2.60
C LYS A 174 -18.77 19.28 -1.84
N GLU A 175 -19.81 18.48 -1.73
CA GLU A 175 -19.81 17.18 -1.09
C GLU A 175 -19.38 16.10 -2.09
N THR A 176 -18.41 15.25 -1.70
CA THR A 176 -17.96 14.09 -2.48
C THR A 176 -17.96 12.87 -1.58
N LEU A 177 -18.44 11.74 -2.08
CA LEU A 177 -18.40 10.47 -1.36
C LEU A 177 -16.96 10.12 -0.99
N ASN A 178 -16.74 9.74 0.26
CA ASN A 178 -15.42 9.41 0.79
C ASN A 178 -15.34 7.93 1.16
N GLU A 179 -14.83 7.13 0.27
CA GLU A 179 -14.47 5.73 0.53
C GLU A 179 -13.08 5.65 1.18
N SER A 180 -13.06 5.61 2.50
CA SER A 180 -11.80 5.55 3.28
C SER A 180 -10.92 4.37 2.90
N GLY A 181 -11.51 3.23 2.51
CA GLY A 181 -10.80 2.05 2.04
C GLY A 181 -10.01 2.31 0.75
N LEU A 182 -10.58 3.07 -0.19
CA LEU A 182 -9.90 3.42 -1.43
C LEU A 182 -8.70 4.33 -1.20
N TYR A 183 -8.84 5.36 -0.35
CA TYR A 183 -7.70 6.22 0.03
C TYR A 183 -6.59 5.44 0.72
N MET A 184 -6.93 4.44 1.55
CA MET A 184 -5.96 3.53 2.15
C MET A 184 -5.15 2.78 1.09
N ILE A 185 -5.84 2.11 0.16
CA ILE A 185 -5.20 1.34 -0.91
C ILE A 185 -4.32 2.25 -1.77
N LEU A 186 -4.85 3.41 -2.17
CA LEU A 186 -4.14 4.35 -3.03
C LEU A 186 -2.88 4.92 -2.34
N SER A 187 -2.97 5.28 -1.05
CA SER A 187 -1.82 5.76 -0.28
C SER A 187 -0.74 4.70 -0.13
N MET A 188 -1.14 3.45 0.13
CA MET A 188 -0.22 2.32 0.23
C MET A 188 0.49 2.05 -1.11
N VAL A 189 -0.25 2.05 -2.22
CA VAL A 189 0.29 1.85 -3.58
C VAL A 189 1.27 2.98 -3.95
N LEU A 190 0.89 4.24 -3.70
CA LEU A 190 1.77 5.39 -3.99
C LEU A 190 3.05 5.37 -3.15
N GLY A 191 2.94 5.06 -1.86
CA GLY A 191 4.10 4.91 -0.97
C GLY A 191 5.03 3.79 -1.44
N MET A 192 4.47 2.65 -1.87
CA MET A 192 5.23 1.53 -2.42
C MET A 192 5.92 1.88 -3.74
N ILE A 193 5.23 2.56 -4.64
CA ILE A 193 5.78 2.99 -5.94
C ILE A 193 7.00 3.89 -5.71
N ILE A 194 6.89 4.95 -4.91
CA ILE A 194 8.00 5.88 -4.70
C ILE A 194 9.17 5.21 -3.97
N TYR A 195 8.91 4.33 -2.99
CA TYR A 195 9.93 3.52 -2.33
C TYR A 195 10.69 2.65 -3.34
N MET A 196 9.96 1.92 -4.19
CA MET A 196 10.53 1.04 -5.20
C MET A 196 11.35 1.84 -6.23
N PHE A 197 10.84 2.99 -6.70
CA PHE A 197 11.54 3.84 -7.66
C PHE A 197 12.85 4.38 -7.07
N ILE A 198 12.81 4.97 -5.88
CA ILE A 198 14.02 5.49 -5.24
C ILE A 198 15.03 4.37 -5.03
N SER A 199 14.63 3.23 -4.45
CA SER A 199 15.52 2.09 -4.18
C SER A 199 16.16 1.55 -5.46
N MET A 200 15.35 1.30 -6.50
CA MET A 200 15.79 0.71 -7.76
C MET A 200 16.74 1.65 -8.53
N PHE A 201 16.36 2.92 -8.68
CA PHE A 201 17.14 3.84 -9.48
C PHE A 201 18.41 4.33 -8.76
N CYS A 202 18.38 4.48 -7.44
CA CYS A 202 19.58 4.77 -6.65
C CYS A 202 20.56 3.60 -6.67
N GLY A 203 20.07 2.36 -6.55
CA GLY A 203 20.85 1.15 -6.75
C GLY A 203 21.50 1.11 -8.13
N MET A 204 20.76 1.46 -9.18
CA MET A 204 21.27 1.53 -10.55
C MET A 204 22.39 2.58 -10.73
N VAL A 205 22.30 3.73 -10.06
CA VAL A 205 23.41 4.72 -10.04
C VAL A 205 24.63 4.14 -9.37
N MET A 206 24.47 3.51 -8.21
CA MET A 206 25.56 2.90 -7.47
C MET A 206 26.27 1.81 -8.29
N SER A 207 25.52 0.83 -8.80
CA SER A 207 26.07 -0.26 -9.64
C SER A 207 26.82 0.28 -10.86
N SER A 208 26.29 1.33 -11.50
CA SER A 208 26.98 1.97 -12.62
C SER A 208 28.33 2.61 -12.24
N VAL A 209 28.41 3.17 -11.02
CA VAL A 209 29.68 3.75 -10.53
C VAL A 209 30.68 2.64 -10.22
N ILE A 210 30.21 1.55 -9.57
CA ILE A 210 31.05 0.37 -9.27
C ILE A 210 31.58 -0.27 -10.56
N GLU A 211 30.72 -0.47 -11.57
CA GLU A 211 31.10 -1.07 -12.85
C GLU A 211 32.17 -0.27 -13.57
N GLU A 212 32.04 1.07 -13.65
CA GLU A 212 33.05 1.92 -14.27
C GLU A 212 34.36 1.93 -13.48
N LYS A 213 34.31 1.86 -12.16
CA LYS A 213 35.51 1.75 -11.31
C LYS A 213 36.19 0.40 -11.49
N ALA A 214 35.45 -0.70 -11.45
CA ALA A 214 35.96 -2.07 -11.61
C ALA A 214 36.61 -2.28 -13.00
N SER A 215 36.03 -1.70 -14.05
CA SER A 215 36.55 -1.75 -15.41
C SER A 215 37.73 -0.79 -15.68
N ARG A 216 38.13 0.02 -14.72
CA ARG A 216 39.17 1.08 -14.82
C ARG A 216 38.89 2.14 -15.89
N VAL A 217 37.72 2.15 -16.48
CA VAL A 217 37.31 3.18 -17.46
C VAL A 217 37.33 4.57 -16.85
N VAL A 218 37.12 4.63 -15.51
CA VAL A 218 37.18 5.86 -14.74
C VAL A 218 38.54 6.58 -14.85
N GLU A 219 39.65 5.87 -14.91
CA GLU A 219 40.99 6.49 -15.03
C GLU A 219 41.12 7.31 -16.30
N VAL A 220 40.55 6.81 -17.40
CA VAL A 220 40.50 7.53 -18.69
C VAL A 220 39.50 8.68 -18.66
N LEU A 221 38.34 8.48 -18.03
CA LEU A 221 37.30 9.50 -17.93
C LEU A 221 37.75 10.69 -17.08
N VAL A 222 38.34 10.44 -15.91
CA VAL A 222 38.77 11.50 -14.98
C VAL A 222 39.99 12.30 -15.51
N SER A 223 40.77 11.75 -16.44
CA SER A 223 41.81 12.52 -17.13
C SER A 223 41.20 13.60 -18.04
N SER A 224 39.97 13.40 -18.53
CA SER A 224 39.35 14.29 -19.52
C SER A 224 38.19 15.12 -18.95
N VAL A 225 37.57 14.66 -17.83
CA VAL A 225 36.35 15.23 -17.24
C VAL A 225 36.50 15.32 -15.72
N LYS A 226 35.98 16.37 -15.10
CA LYS A 226 35.97 16.48 -13.62
C LYS A 226 35.07 15.41 -13.02
N ALA A 227 35.53 14.75 -11.93
CA ALA A 227 34.78 13.72 -11.22
C ALA A 227 33.35 14.19 -10.80
N THR A 228 33.20 15.46 -10.46
CA THR A 228 31.89 16.06 -10.13
C THR A 228 30.94 16.14 -11.34
N GLU A 229 31.47 16.43 -12.53
CA GLU A 229 30.69 16.47 -13.79
C GLU A 229 30.20 15.09 -14.17
N LEU A 230 31.05 14.07 -13.95
CA LEU A 230 30.70 12.67 -14.16
C LEU A 230 29.58 12.22 -13.18
N LEU A 231 29.73 12.56 -11.89
CA LEU A 231 28.73 12.25 -10.85
C LEU A 231 27.35 12.84 -11.19
N PHE A 232 27.30 14.17 -11.44
CA PHE A 232 26.02 14.83 -11.73
C PHE A 232 25.43 14.36 -13.06
N GLY A 233 26.26 14.14 -14.09
CA GLY A 233 25.81 13.61 -15.36
C GLY A 233 25.12 12.24 -15.23
N LYS A 234 25.68 11.34 -14.41
CA LYS A 234 25.08 10.04 -14.11
C LYS A 234 23.76 10.17 -13.35
N ILE A 235 23.77 10.90 -12.25
CA ILE A 235 22.58 11.05 -11.41
C ILE A 235 21.42 11.62 -12.23
N ILE A 236 21.65 12.69 -13.00
CA ILE A 236 20.61 13.30 -13.83
C ILE A 236 20.20 12.37 -14.99
N GLY A 237 21.17 11.68 -15.61
CA GLY A 237 20.88 10.72 -16.69
C GLY A 237 19.93 9.61 -16.24
N VAL A 238 20.18 9.02 -15.06
CA VAL A 238 19.32 7.98 -14.48
C VAL A 238 17.97 8.56 -14.00
N ALA A 239 17.95 9.81 -13.48
CA ALA A 239 16.69 10.50 -13.15
C ALA A 239 15.76 10.62 -14.37
N LEU A 240 16.30 10.96 -15.53
CA LEU A 240 15.53 11.04 -16.77
C LEU A 240 15.01 9.67 -17.21
N VAL A 241 15.78 8.59 -17.00
CA VAL A 241 15.30 7.22 -17.25
C VAL A 241 14.12 6.90 -16.36
N ALA A 242 14.21 7.22 -15.05
CA ALA A 242 13.15 7.00 -14.08
C ALA A 242 11.88 7.78 -14.41
N LEU A 243 12.01 9.06 -14.76
CA LEU A 243 10.88 9.88 -15.21
C LEU A 243 10.23 9.33 -16.48
N THR A 244 11.04 8.90 -17.45
CA THR A 244 10.54 8.28 -18.69
C THR A 244 9.73 7.02 -18.35
N GLN A 245 10.22 6.17 -17.45
CA GLN A 245 9.51 4.96 -17.02
C GLN A 245 8.21 5.30 -16.31
N PHE A 246 8.21 6.31 -15.45
CA PHE A 246 7.02 6.79 -14.76
C PHE A 246 5.92 7.25 -15.74
N PHE A 247 6.27 8.11 -16.68
CA PHE A 247 5.32 8.57 -17.69
C PHE A 247 4.85 7.45 -18.62
N MET A 248 5.70 6.49 -18.95
CA MET A 248 5.30 5.31 -19.71
C MET A 248 4.30 4.44 -18.92
N TRP A 249 4.46 4.31 -17.61
CA TRP A 249 3.51 3.58 -16.78
C TRP A 249 2.16 4.28 -16.70
N ILE A 250 2.12 5.60 -16.56
CA ILE A 250 0.88 6.37 -16.61
C ILE A 250 0.19 6.18 -17.98
N ALA A 251 0.93 6.33 -19.07
CA ALA A 251 0.40 6.16 -20.42
C ALA A 251 -0.14 4.74 -20.65
N LEU A 252 0.57 3.72 -20.17
CA LEU A 252 0.15 2.32 -20.26
C LEU A 252 -1.11 2.07 -19.44
N THR A 253 -1.19 2.59 -18.22
CA THR A 253 -2.38 2.48 -17.37
C THR A 253 -3.59 3.14 -18.02
N MET A 254 -3.43 4.35 -18.57
CA MET A 254 -4.50 5.03 -19.30
C MET A 254 -4.95 4.25 -20.55
N LEU A 255 -3.99 3.65 -21.27
CA LEU A 255 -4.29 2.80 -22.43
C LEU A 255 -5.08 1.55 -22.02
N ILE A 256 -4.68 0.88 -20.93
CA ILE A 256 -5.38 -0.30 -20.40
C ILE A 256 -6.81 0.08 -20.00
N LEU A 257 -6.98 1.16 -19.26
CA LEU A 257 -8.32 1.65 -18.85
C LEU A 257 -9.20 2.01 -20.06
N ALA A 258 -8.63 2.63 -21.09
CA ALA A 258 -9.36 2.95 -22.30
C ALA A 258 -9.79 1.69 -23.07
N VAL A 259 -8.91 0.67 -23.14
CA VAL A 259 -9.24 -0.62 -23.80
C VAL A 259 -10.29 -1.37 -23.00
N VAL A 260 -10.14 -1.48 -21.69
CA VAL A 260 -11.10 -2.16 -20.80
C VAL A 260 -12.45 -1.43 -20.86
N GLY A 261 -12.47 -0.10 -20.75
CA GLY A 261 -13.70 0.70 -20.87
C GLY A 261 -14.38 0.57 -22.23
N GLY A 262 -13.58 0.47 -23.32
CA GLY A 262 -14.11 0.24 -24.66
C GLY A 262 -14.72 -1.16 -24.87
N ILE A 263 -14.18 -2.18 -24.21
CA ILE A 263 -14.69 -3.57 -24.26
C ILE A 263 -15.89 -3.75 -23.32
N ALA A 264 -15.84 -3.17 -22.12
CA ALA A 264 -16.88 -3.28 -21.10
C ALA A 264 -18.13 -2.44 -21.44
N GLY A 265 -18.07 -1.59 -22.48
CA GLY A 265 -19.16 -0.76 -22.96
C GLY A 265 -19.30 0.60 -22.25
N PRO A 266 -20.14 1.49 -22.81
CA PRO A 266 -20.35 2.84 -22.26
C PRO A 266 -20.92 2.84 -20.84
N GLU A 267 -21.53 1.76 -20.39
CA GLU A 267 -22.05 1.62 -19.02
C GLU A 267 -20.94 1.60 -17.97
N PHE A 268 -19.79 1.06 -18.28
CA PHE A 268 -18.61 1.10 -17.39
C PHE A 268 -18.03 2.52 -17.25
N LEU A 269 -18.02 3.28 -18.37
CA LEU A 269 -17.54 4.67 -18.37
C LEU A 269 -18.62 5.66 -17.91
N SER A 270 -19.90 5.39 -18.18
CA SER A 270 -21.02 6.22 -17.72
C SER A 270 -21.29 6.01 -16.23
N GLY A 271 -21.04 4.82 -15.69
CA GLY A 271 -20.99 4.59 -14.25
C GLY A 271 -19.95 5.49 -13.57
N ALA A 272 -18.80 5.73 -14.22
CA ALA A 272 -17.78 6.68 -13.74
C ALA A 272 -18.22 8.16 -13.86
N ALA A 273 -19.01 8.51 -14.89
CA ALA A 273 -19.48 9.88 -15.10
C ALA A 273 -20.83 10.19 -14.41
N ALA A 274 -21.65 9.15 -14.19
CA ALA A 274 -22.94 9.26 -13.49
C ALA A 274 -22.80 9.17 -11.95
N ALA A 275 -21.58 8.99 -11.45
CA ALA A 275 -21.29 8.89 -10.02
C ALA A 275 -21.20 10.25 -9.30
N ASP A 276 -21.78 11.31 -9.87
CA ASP A 276 -22.04 12.55 -9.11
C ASP A 276 -23.42 12.42 -8.44
N PRO A 277 -23.49 12.06 -7.14
CA PRO A 277 -24.76 11.89 -6.43
C PRO A 277 -25.56 13.21 -6.41
N THR A 278 -24.86 14.34 -6.48
CA THR A 278 -25.48 15.68 -6.52
C THR A 278 -26.17 15.94 -7.85
N ALA A 279 -25.66 15.40 -8.96
CA ALA A 279 -26.32 15.50 -10.26
C ALA A 279 -27.58 14.64 -10.34
N GLN A 280 -27.61 13.47 -9.70
CA GLN A 280 -28.80 12.63 -9.62
C GLN A 280 -29.85 13.20 -8.64
N MET A 281 -29.45 13.78 -7.52
CA MET A 281 -30.35 14.47 -6.59
C MET A 281 -30.98 15.74 -7.21
N ALA A 282 -30.23 16.47 -8.04
CA ALA A 282 -30.73 17.65 -8.72
C ALA A 282 -31.80 17.32 -9.80
N MET A 283 -31.86 16.07 -10.22
CA MET A 283 -32.88 15.61 -11.21
C MET A 283 -34.18 15.08 -10.57
N MET A 284 -34.24 14.91 -9.23
CA MET A 284 -35.45 14.47 -8.52
C MET A 284 -35.95 15.56 -7.54
N PRO A 285 -36.84 16.45 -7.96
CA PRO A 285 -37.41 17.46 -7.07
C PRO A 285 -38.33 16.78 -6.03
N GLY A 286 -37.94 16.87 -4.75
CA GLY A 286 -38.81 16.50 -3.62
C GLY A 286 -38.38 15.30 -2.78
N MET A 287 -37.16 14.77 -2.95
CA MET A 287 -36.64 13.73 -2.08
C MET A 287 -35.75 14.36 -0.97
N ASP A 288 -36.08 14.07 0.30
CA ASP A 288 -35.25 14.45 1.44
C ASP A 288 -33.94 13.64 1.41
N ALA A 289 -32.84 14.28 1.77
CA ALA A 289 -31.49 13.67 1.78
C ALA A 289 -31.38 12.38 2.62
N ALA A 290 -32.32 12.20 3.57
CA ALA A 290 -32.42 11.01 4.43
C ALA A 290 -33.01 9.75 3.74
N SER A 291 -33.59 9.91 2.55
CA SER A 291 -34.24 8.81 1.79
C SER A 291 -33.49 8.45 0.48
N ALA A 292 -32.28 8.97 0.28
CA ALA A 292 -31.47 8.64 -0.89
C ALA A 292 -31.02 7.16 -0.85
N PRO A 293 -31.15 6.42 -1.96
CA PRO A 293 -30.65 5.05 -2.03
C PRO A 293 -29.14 5.03 -1.76
N VAL A 294 -28.69 4.10 -0.92
CA VAL A 294 -27.26 3.89 -0.65
C VAL A 294 -26.55 3.66 -1.98
N PRO A 295 -25.50 4.45 -2.30
CA PRO A 295 -24.75 4.26 -3.55
C PRO A 295 -24.18 2.85 -3.62
N SER A 296 -24.20 2.21 -4.77
CA SER A 296 -23.49 0.93 -4.94
C SER A 296 -21.99 1.11 -4.69
N GLU A 297 -21.32 0.09 -4.15
CA GLU A 297 -19.85 0.14 -3.87
C GLU A 297 -19.07 0.65 -5.09
N MET A 298 -19.43 0.23 -6.28
CA MET A 298 -18.80 0.67 -7.53
C MET A 298 -18.98 2.17 -7.78
N SER A 299 -20.17 2.72 -7.53
CA SER A 299 -20.42 4.16 -7.70
C SER A 299 -19.67 4.99 -6.67
N ALA A 300 -19.54 4.51 -5.44
CA ALA A 300 -18.75 5.14 -4.39
C ALA A 300 -17.23 5.16 -4.73
N ILE A 301 -16.70 4.05 -5.24
CA ILE A 301 -15.31 3.96 -5.73
C ILE A 301 -15.06 4.96 -6.86
N LEU A 302 -15.95 5.01 -7.86
CA LEU A 302 -15.79 5.88 -9.00
C LEU A 302 -15.91 7.36 -8.64
N SER A 303 -16.83 7.72 -7.74
CA SER A 303 -16.97 9.10 -7.26
C SER A 303 -15.75 9.53 -6.45
N THR A 304 -15.21 8.65 -5.59
CA THR A 304 -13.99 8.92 -4.82
C THR A 304 -12.79 9.10 -5.74
N LEU A 305 -12.63 8.25 -6.78
CA LEU A 305 -11.57 8.44 -7.79
C LEU A 305 -11.75 9.76 -8.52
N GLY A 306 -12.99 10.15 -8.90
CA GLY A 306 -13.27 11.41 -9.56
C GLY A 306 -12.99 12.65 -8.70
N SER A 307 -12.99 12.53 -7.38
CA SER A 307 -12.72 13.63 -6.44
C SER A 307 -11.25 13.93 -6.20
N ILE A 308 -10.33 13.10 -6.68
CA ILE A 308 -8.89 13.27 -6.49
C ILE A 308 -8.38 14.37 -7.42
N ASP A 309 -7.65 15.33 -6.88
CA ASP A 309 -6.90 16.30 -7.68
C ASP A 309 -5.62 15.63 -8.24
N TYR A 310 -5.79 15.01 -9.42
CA TYR A 310 -4.67 14.34 -10.13
C TYR A 310 -3.55 15.30 -10.50
N VAL A 311 -3.85 16.59 -10.76
CA VAL A 311 -2.83 17.57 -11.13
C VAL A 311 -1.92 17.83 -9.92
N GLN A 312 -2.51 18.10 -8.74
CA GLN A 312 -1.78 18.26 -7.50
C GLN A 312 -0.97 17.00 -7.18
N LEU A 313 -1.60 15.82 -7.28
CA LEU A 313 -0.95 14.53 -6.99
C LEU A 313 0.27 14.28 -7.88
N ILE A 314 0.15 14.49 -9.19
CA ILE A 314 1.26 14.30 -10.14
C ILE A 314 2.38 15.31 -9.90
N VAL A 315 2.05 16.58 -9.67
CA VAL A 315 3.04 17.62 -9.39
C VAL A 315 3.80 17.29 -8.11
N VAL A 316 3.10 16.95 -7.04
CA VAL A 316 3.72 16.57 -5.76
C VAL A 316 4.55 15.30 -5.91
N PHE A 317 4.02 14.28 -6.62
CA PHE A 317 4.78 13.06 -6.91
C PHE A 317 6.09 13.38 -7.62
N VAL A 318 6.06 14.15 -8.71
CA VAL A 318 7.26 14.49 -9.48
C VAL A 318 8.27 15.25 -8.63
N LEU A 319 7.81 16.24 -7.84
CA LEU A 319 8.70 17.04 -6.98
C LEU A 319 9.38 16.16 -5.90
N PHE A 320 8.60 15.40 -5.14
CA PHE A 320 9.15 14.57 -4.08
C PHE A 320 9.97 13.39 -4.63
N PHE A 321 9.56 12.83 -5.74
CA PHE A 321 10.35 11.80 -6.43
C PHE A 321 11.68 12.36 -6.92
N VAL A 322 11.69 13.47 -7.66
CA VAL A 322 12.93 14.01 -8.23
C VAL A 322 13.91 14.39 -7.12
N PHE A 323 13.49 15.18 -6.13
CA PHE A 323 14.40 15.63 -5.07
C PHE A 323 14.74 14.52 -4.08
N GLY A 324 13.81 13.61 -3.77
CA GLY A 324 14.09 12.42 -2.97
C GLY A 324 15.08 11.48 -3.67
N TYR A 325 14.86 11.22 -4.95
CA TYR A 325 15.80 10.46 -5.76
C TYR A 325 17.19 11.13 -5.81
N LEU A 326 17.27 12.43 -6.08
CA LEU A 326 18.53 13.16 -6.14
C LEU A 326 19.28 13.11 -4.79
N LEU A 327 18.57 13.22 -3.68
CA LEU A 327 19.12 13.09 -2.32
C LEU A 327 19.77 11.70 -2.14
N TYR A 328 19.01 10.64 -2.35
CA TYR A 328 19.49 9.28 -2.17
C TYR A 328 20.52 8.87 -3.21
N ALA A 329 20.31 9.19 -4.48
CA ALA A 329 21.24 8.87 -5.56
C ALA A 329 22.62 9.47 -5.35
N SER A 330 22.71 10.70 -4.81
CA SER A 330 23.99 11.31 -4.49
C SER A 330 24.76 10.50 -3.44
N MET A 331 24.08 10.03 -2.39
CA MET A 331 24.69 9.21 -1.34
C MET A 331 25.05 7.81 -1.84
N PHE A 332 24.18 7.17 -2.62
CA PHE A 332 24.44 5.87 -3.23
C PHE A 332 25.64 5.91 -4.21
N ALA A 333 25.75 7.00 -4.99
CA ALA A 333 26.91 7.19 -5.86
C ALA A 333 28.22 7.37 -5.07
N ALA A 334 28.20 8.07 -3.94
CA ALA A 334 29.34 8.21 -3.06
C ALA A 334 29.79 6.85 -2.50
N ILE A 335 28.84 6.01 -2.06
CA ILE A 335 29.13 4.64 -1.62
C ILE A 335 29.70 3.81 -2.77
N GLY A 336 29.08 3.86 -3.97
CA GLY A 336 29.58 3.16 -5.15
C GLY A 336 31.00 3.53 -5.52
N SER A 337 31.40 4.81 -5.33
CA SER A 337 32.80 5.23 -5.55
C SER A 337 33.78 4.66 -4.52
N ALA A 338 33.29 4.32 -3.32
CA ALA A 338 34.13 3.84 -2.22
C ALA A 338 34.41 2.34 -2.28
N VAL A 339 33.62 1.55 -3.03
CA VAL A 339 33.76 0.10 -3.11
C VAL A 339 34.21 -0.36 -4.50
N GLU A 340 34.68 -1.59 -4.63
CA GLU A 340 35.08 -2.21 -5.89
C GLU A 340 34.09 -3.28 -6.37
N ASN A 341 33.31 -3.85 -5.41
CA ASN A 341 32.34 -4.89 -5.70
C ASN A 341 30.99 -4.56 -5.05
N GLU A 342 29.90 -5.00 -5.67
CA GLU A 342 28.56 -4.79 -5.15
C GLU A 342 28.34 -5.45 -3.79
N ALA A 343 28.95 -6.61 -3.54
CA ALA A 343 28.85 -7.30 -2.24
C ALA A 343 29.40 -6.47 -1.07
N ASP A 344 30.50 -5.73 -1.31
CA ASP A 344 31.09 -4.87 -0.28
C ASP A 344 30.26 -3.60 -0.04
N SER A 345 29.40 -3.20 -0.97
CA SER A 345 28.52 -2.03 -0.83
C SER A 345 27.38 -2.24 0.16
N GLN A 346 26.90 -3.47 0.35
CA GLN A 346 25.70 -3.74 1.15
C GLN A 346 25.78 -3.23 2.58
N GLN A 347 26.95 -3.39 3.24
CA GLN A 347 27.15 -2.87 4.60
C GLN A 347 27.09 -1.34 4.68
N LEU A 348 27.59 -0.65 3.63
CA LEU A 348 27.60 0.80 3.56
C LEU A 348 26.24 1.38 3.15
N VAL A 349 25.41 0.61 2.45
CA VAL A 349 24.07 1.00 2.01
C VAL A 349 23.05 0.90 3.14
N LEU A 350 23.23 -0.03 4.09
CA LEU A 350 22.28 -0.25 5.19
C LEU A 350 21.84 1.03 5.92
N PRO A 351 22.73 1.95 6.35
CA PRO A 351 22.32 3.18 7.03
C PRO A 351 21.46 4.12 6.15
N LEU A 352 21.54 4.00 4.82
CA LEU A 352 20.72 4.79 3.91
C LEU A 352 19.38 4.14 3.66
N THR A 353 19.31 2.80 3.69
CA THR A 353 18.04 2.08 3.47
C THR A 353 17.14 2.09 4.70
N ILE A 354 17.71 2.21 5.93
CA ILE A 354 16.91 2.27 7.15
C ILE A 354 15.94 3.47 7.17
N PRO A 355 16.36 4.73 6.95
CA PRO A 355 15.43 5.87 6.88
C PRO A 355 14.40 5.72 5.76
N LEU A 356 14.79 5.12 4.63
CA LEU A 356 13.91 4.85 3.50
C LEU A 356 12.81 3.85 3.90
N MET A 357 13.17 2.78 4.61
CA MET A 357 12.24 1.78 5.12
C MET A 357 11.31 2.36 6.20
N ILE A 358 11.87 3.17 7.11
CA ILE A 358 11.06 3.86 8.13
C ILE A 358 10.03 4.78 7.46
N GLY A 359 10.44 5.55 6.44
CA GLY A 359 9.54 6.40 5.67
C GLY A 359 8.41 5.62 5.02
N PHE A 360 8.73 4.46 4.44
CA PHE A 360 7.73 3.56 3.86
C PHE A 360 6.75 3.02 4.93
N LEU A 361 7.25 2.58 6.08
CA LEU A 361 6.39 2.10 7.18
C LEU A 361 5.47 3.21 7.70
N ILE A 362 5.97 4.43 7.90
CA ILE A 362 5.14 5.58 8.30
C ILE A 362 4.08 5.86 7.24
N ALA A 363 4.46 5.83 5.96
CA ALA A 363 3.54 6.04 4.84
C ALA A 363 2.42 5.01 4.81
N MET A 364 2.72 3.73 5.11
CA MET A 364 1.72 2.67 5.21
C MET A 364 0.69 2.92 6.33
N PHE A 365 1.06 3.59 7.42
CA PHE A 365 0.15 3.90 8.52
C PHE A 365 -0.53 5.28 8.40
N ALA A 366 -0.12 6.10 7.44
CA ALA A 366 -0.63 7.47 7.28
C ALA A 366 -2.14 7.53 7.02
N TYR A 367 -2.73 6.48 6.44
CA TYR A 367 -4.18 6.44 6.19
C TYR A 367 -5.04 6.42 7.46
N LYS A 368 -4.53 5.80 8.55
CA LYS A 368 -5.27 5.73 9.82
C LYS A 368 -5.38 7.08 10.52
N SER A 369 -4.31 7.87 10.46
CA SER A 369 -4.21 9.15 11.18
C SER A 369 -3.23 10.06 10.43
N PRO A 370 -3.66 10.69 9.31
CA PRO A 370 -2.78 11.48 8.45
C PRO A 370 -2.21 12.72 9.15
N ASP A 371 -2.88 13.20 10.21
CA ASP A 371 -2.47 14.37 11.00
C ASP A 371 -1.78 14.00 12.32
N SER A 372 -1.50 12.72 12.56
CA SER A 372 -0.75 12.31 13.74
C SER A 372 0.66 12.92 13.75
N ALA A 373 1.21 13.18 14.94
CA ALA A 373 2.54 13.77 15.10
C ALA A 373 3.63 12.97 14.36
N VAL A 374 3.54 11.64 14.36
CA VAL A 374 4.50 10.75 13.68
C VAL A 374 4.45 10.96 12.17
N VAL A 375 3.27 11.00 11.60
CA VAL A 375 3.07 11.19 10.14
C VAL A 375 3.44 12.62 9.74
N PHE A 376 3.09 13.62 10.57
CA PHE A 376 3.48 15.01 10.34
C PHE A 376 5.00 15.14 10.27
N TRP A 377 5.73 14.72 11.32
CA TRP A 377 7.19 14.82 11.34
C TRP A 377 7.83 13.93 10.27
N GLY A 378 7.28 12.73 10.02
CA GLY A 378 7.73 11.86 8.93
C GLY A 378 7.63 12.53 7.56
N SER A 379 6.63 13.39 7.34
CA SER A 379 6.48 14.16 6.11
C SER A 379 7.38 15.40 6.03
N MET A 380 7.98 15.86 7.14
CA MET A 380 8.90 17.00 7.19
C MET A 380 10.37 16.59 7.15
N ILE A 381 10.71 15.41 7.70
CA ILE A 381 12.09 14.87 7.68
C ILE A 381 12.47 14.50 6.25
N PRO A 382 13.54 15.08 5.67
CA PRO A 382 13.85 14.97 4.25
C PRO A 382 14.13 13.54 3.76
N PHE A 383 14.58 12.65 4.65
CA PHE A 383 14.83 11.24 4.32
C PHE A 383 13.55 10.41 4.22
N THR A 384 12.49 10.78 4.90
CA THR A 384 11.21 10.06 4.92
C THR A 384 10.12 10.80 4.12
N SER A 385 10.27 12.12 3.97
CA SER A 385 9.27 13.00 3.36
C SER A 385 8.83 12.59 1.95
N PRO A 386 9.69 12.04 1.04
CA PRO A 386 9.25 11.68 -0.31
C PRO A 386 8.12 10.64 -0.32
N MET A 387 8.09 9.76 0.66
CA MET A 387 7.05 8.73 0.78
C MET A 387 5.86 9.24 1.58
N VAL A 388 6.15 9.79 2.78
CA VAL A 388 5.10 10.15 3.74
C VAL A 388 4.28 11.34 3.26
N MET A 389 4.88 12.38 2.66
CA MET A 389 4.12 13.52 2.16
C MET A 389 3.23 13.13 0.99
N LEU A 390 3.71 12.27 0.09
CA LEU A 390 2.91 11.82 -1.06
C LEU A 390 1.64 11.10 -0.62
N THR A 391 1.72 10.26 0.41
CA THR A 391 0.54 9.58 0.94
C THR A 391 -0.39 10.53 1.69
N ARG A 392 0.15 11.54 2.41
CA ARG A 392 -0.65 12.54 3.12
C ARG A 392 -1.44 13.47 2.19
N VAL A 393 -0.90 13.79 1.02
CA VAL A 393 -1.56 14.72 0.06
C VAL A 393 -2.94 14.25 -0.34
N LEU A 394 -3.18 12.94 -0.40
CA LEU A 394 -4.49 12.37 -0.67
C LEU A 394 -5.57 12.78 0.36
N PHE A 395 -5.15 13.03 1.61
CA PHE A 395 -6.03 13.41 2.72
C PHE A 395 -6.22 14.93 2.89
N GLY A 396 -5.68 15.74 1.97
CA GLY A 396 -5.88 17.19 1.96
C GLY A 396 -4.90 17.93 2.85
N VAL A 397 -3.61 17.89 2.52
CA VAL A 397 -2.57 18.63 3.25
C VAL A 397 -2.52 20.11 2.81
N PRO A 398 -2.43 21.07 3.74
CA PRO A 398 -2.27 22.48 3.40
C PRO A 398 -1.02 22.72 2.54
N THR A 399 -1.15 23.53 1.49
CA THR A 399 -0.08 23.78 0.49
C THR A 399 1.23 24.28 1.12
N TRP A 400 1.15 25.08 2.22
CA TRP A 400 2.35 25.57 2.91
C TRP A 400 3.21 24.44 3.50
N GLN A 401 2.59 23.33 3.95
CA GLN A 401 3.32 22.16 4.46
C GLN A 401 4.08 21.46 3.33
N ILE A 402 3.47 21.36 2.15
CA ILE A 402 4.09 20.78 0.96
C ILE A 402 5.32 21.60 0.56
N VAL A 403 5.15 22.93 0.47
CA VAL A 403 6.23 23.87 0.09
C VAL A 403 7.36 23.82 1.11
N LEU A 404 7.05 23.82 2.41
CA LEU A 404 8.05 23.73 3.48
C LEU A 404 8.84 22.43 3.40
N SER A 405 8.15 21.29 3.27
CA SER A 405 8.77 19.97 3.18
C SER A 405 9.68 19.84 1.94
N VAL A 406 9.22 20.29 0.77
CA VAL A 406 10.05 20.32 -0.46
C VAL A 406 11.27 21.23 -0.25
N SER A 407 11.12 22.39 0.39
CA SER A 407 12.24 23.30 0.65
C SER A 407 13.30 22.66 1.54
N ILE A 408 12.90 21.99 2.61
CA ILE A 408 13.80 21.25 3.50
C ILE A 408 14.48 20.12 2.73
N LEU A 409 13.74 19.38 1.92
CA LEU A 409 14.25 18.28 1.08
C LEU A 409 15.31 18.78 0.11
N VAL A 410 15.06 19.89 -0.59
CA VAL A 410 16.02 20.53 -1.54
C VAL A 410 17.28 20.97 -0.84
N LEU A 411 17.15 21.66 0.32
CA LEU A 411 18.32 22.08 1.11
C LEU A 411 19.17 20.89 1.55
N THR A 412 18.51 19.83 2.03
CA THR A 412 19.22 18.61 2.44
C THR A 412 19.87 17.91 1.27
N PHE A 413 19.19 17.85 0.12
CA PHE A 413 19.78 17.32 -1.12
C PHE A 413 21.06 18.08 -1.49
N VAL A 414 21.04 19.42 -1.52
CA VAL A 414 22.21 20.23 -1.87
C VAL A 414 23.38 19.96 -0.92
N LEU A 415 23.10 19.87 0.39
CA LEU A 415 24.10 19.52 1.39
C LEU A 415 24.68 18.11 1.17
N CYS A 416 23.82 17.11 1.01
CA CYS A 416 24.24 15.74 0.78
C CYS A 416 24.99 15.56 -0.55
N ALA A 417 24.55 16.23 -1.62
CA ALA A 417 25.22 16.21 -2.92
C ALA A 417 26.63 16.83 -2.84
N TRP A 418 26.80 17.90 -2.07
CA TRP A 418 28.11 18.50 -1.85
C TRP A 418 29.04 17.57 -1.06
N LEU A 419 28.56 16.93 0.00
CA LEU A 419 29.31 15.92 0.78
C LEU A 419 29.66 14.71 -0.10
N SER A 420 28.70 14.21 -0.85
CA SER A 420 28.85 13.07 -1.77
C SER A 420 29.87 13.35 -2.87
N ALA A 421 29.89 14.57 -3.43
CA ALA A 421 30.85 14.97 -4.44
C ALA A 421 32.29 14.94 -3.91
N LYS A 422 32.51 15.31 -2.64
CA LYS A 422 33.84 15.20 -1.99
C LYS A 422 34.28 13.74 -1.85
N ILE A 423 33.37 12.87 -1.34
CA ILE A 423 33.65 11.44 -1.18
C ILE A 423 33.92 10.81 -2.54
N TYR A 424 33.09 11.11 -3.54
CA TYR A 424 33.20 10.60 -4.90
C TYR A 424 34.53 10.96 -5.54
N LYS A 425 34.99 12.21 -5.41
CA LYS A 425 36.28 12.68 -5.96
C LYS A 425 37.48 11.87 -5.47
N VAL A 426 37.50 11.48 -4.18
CA VAL A 426 38.56 10.69 -3.58
C VAL A 426 38.33 9.20 -3.83
N GLY A 427 37.11 8.71 -3.54
CA GLY A 427 36.75 7.30 -3.58
C GLY A 427 36.92 6.66 -4.96
N ILE A 428 36.61 7.39 -6.03
CA ILE A 428 36.66 6.86 -7.40
C ILE A 428 38.10 6.52 -7.85
N LEU A 429 39.10 7.14 -7.25
CA LEU A 429 40.53 6.92 -7.54
C LEU A 429 41.22 5.97 -6.55
N MET A 430 40.53 5.54 -5.51
CA MET A 430 41.09 4.65 -4.49
C MET A 430 40.79 3.19 -4.85
N PHE A 431 41.84 2.38 -5.05
CA PHE A 431 41.78 0.96 -5.38
C PHE A 431 42.42 0.10 -4.29
N GLY A 432 42.06 -1.17 -4.22
CA GLY A 432 42.76 -2.19 -3.42
C GLY A 432 42.44 -2.21 -1.93
N LYS A 433 41.45 -1.42 -1.45
CA LYS A 433 41.12 -1.36 -0.01
C LYS A 433 39.60 -1.44 0.20
N LYS A 434 39.17 -2.32 1.12
CA LYS A 434 37.79 -2.29 1.60
C LYS A 434 37.55 -1.03 2.43
N SER A 435 36.70 -0.15 1.93
CA SER A 435 36.40 1.12 2.59
C SER A 435 35.39 0.93 3.72
N THR A 436 35.62 1.65 4.81
CA THR A 436 34.74 1.69 5.98
C THR A 436 34.12 3.08 6.16
N PHE A 437 33.10 3.21 7.01
CA PHE A 437 32.53 4.54 7.35
C PHE A 437 33.58 5.51 7.89
N LYS A 438 34.60 4.99 8.62
CA LYS A 438 35.72 5.82 9.11
C LYS A 438 36.56 6.39 7.98
N ASP A 439 36.73 5.63 6.90
CA ASP A 439 37.47 6.10 5.71
C ASP A 439 36.67 7.17 4.97
N LEU A 440 35.35 6.99 4.79
CA LEU A 440 34.44 8.01 4.21
C LEU A 440 34.52 9.33 5.00
N TRP A 441 34.51 9.25 6.34
CA TRP A 441 34.66 10.43 7.19
C TRP A 441 36.01 11.13 7.06
N LYS A 442 37.10 10.36 6.86
CA LYS A 442 38.43 10.93 6.57
C LYS A 442 38.47 11.65 5.23
N TRP A 443 37.85 11.09 4.20
CA TRP A 443 37.79 11.68 2.86
C TRP A 443 37.04 13.01 2.82
N LEU A 444 36.02 13.18 3.66
CA LEU A 444 35.32 14.45 3.81
C LEU A 444 36.23 15.57 4.34
N LYS A 445 37.27 15.21 5.11
CA LYS A 445 38.24 16.17 5.69
C LYS A 445 39.43 16.45 4.76
N MET A 446 39.64 15.64 3.72
CA MET A 446 40.66 15.90 2.70
C MET A 446 40.24 17.07 1.81
N LYS A 447 41.20 17.98 1.52
CA LYS A 447 40.99 19.15 0.67
C LYS A 447 41.00 18.78 -0.83
#